data_c11d37698cf2334e0a4dde6e12a38ed0
#
_entry.id   c11d37698cf2334e0a4dde6e12a38ed0
#
_cell.length_a   1.000
_cell.length_b   1.000
_cell.length_c   1.000
_cell.angle_alpha   90.00
_cell.angle_beta   90.00
_cell.angle_gamma   90.00
#
_symmetry.space_group_name_H-M   'P 1'
#
loop_
_entity.id
_entity.type
_entity.pdbx_description
1 polymer ?
#
loop_
_entity_poly.entity_id
_entity_poly.type
_entity_poly.pdbx_seq_one_letter_code
_entity_poly.pdbx_strand_id
1 'polypeptide(L)'
;MSAKKTFPLFLAVFLLCLTTSLAFAADRTVVAPKKAPKAVGPYSQGIVAGNFVFTSGQLPLNPDTNTMPDGIEAQAKQSLDNLKAVLEAGGSSLGKTVKVTIFLKDLNDFGKVNEIYGTYFKKNPPARSCVQVARIPRDALIEIEAVGVK
;
A
#
# COMPACT_ATOMS: atom_id res chain seq x y z
N MET A 1 18.81 -66.48 17.67
CA MET A 1 19.04 -65.44 16.65
C MET A 1 17.89 -64.45 16.70
N SER A 2 18.14 -63.25 17.24
CA SER A 2 17.11 -62.24 17.48
C SER A 2 17.15 -61.21 16.34
N ALA A 3 16.08 -61.19 15.53
CA ALA A 3 15.90 -60.18 14.49
C ALA A 3 15.43 -58.85 15.10
N LYS A 4 16.32 -57.87 15.16
CA LYS A 4 16.00 -56.50 15.60
C LYS A 4 15.09 -55.82 14.56
N LYS A 5 13.84 -55.52 14.97
CA LYS A 5 12.86 -54.76 14.18
C LYS A 5 13.26 -53.28 14.13
N THR A 6 13.86 -52.87 13.01
CA THR A 6 14.28 -51.44 12.76
C THR A 6 13.26 -50.65 11.92
N PHE A 7 11.97 -51.02 11.98
CA PHE A 7 10.96 -50.47 11.05
C PHE A 7 10.17 -49.21 11.50
N PRO A 8 10.17 -48.72 12.73
CA PRO A 8 9.29 -47.59 13.05
C PRO A 8 9.90 -46.19 12.82
N LEU A 9 11.25 -46.06 12.72
CA LEU A 9 11.88 -44.76 12.71
C LEU A 9 11.76 -44.03 11.36
N PHE A 10 11.85 -44.77 10.26
CA PHE A 10 11.71 -44.18 8.90
C PHE A 10 10.26 -43.75 8.58
N LEU A 11 9.28 -44.47 9.12
CA LEU A 11 7.87 -44.14 8.91
C LEU A 11 7.45 -42.87 9.68
N ALA A 12 8.02 -42.66 10.89
CA ALA A 12 7.75 -41.47 11.69
C ALA A 12 8.37 -40.21 11.08
N VAL A 13 9.56 -40.30 10.47
CA VAL A 13 10.20 -39.15 9.77
C VAL A 13 9.49 -38.80 8.49
N PHE A 14 8.95 -39.79 7.75
CA PHE A 14 8.18 -39.55 6.54
C PHE A 14 6.81 -38.91 6.84
N LEU A 15 6.16 -39.25 7.96
CA LEU A 15 4.90 -38.66 8.39
C LEU A 15 5.10 -37.19 8.89
N LEU A 16 6.26 -36.87 9.47
CA LEU A 16 6.57 -35.51 9.96
C LEU A 16 6.83 -34.54 8.80
N CYS A 17 7.32 -35.02 7.65
CA CYS A 17 7.54 -34.19 6.46
C CYS A 17 6.23 -33.86 5.69
N LEU A 18 5.12 -34.56 5.91
CA LEU A 18 3.86 -34.30 5.22
C LEU A 18 2.99 -33.21 5.87
N THR A 19 3.36 -32.71 7.05
CA THR A 19 2.51 -31.77 7.80
C THR A 19 2.87 -30.29 7.61
N THR A 20 3.82 -29.93 6.74
CA THR A 20 4.32 -28.55 6.62
C THR A 20 3.84 -27.79 5.38
N SER A 21 2.83 -28.26 4.69
CA SER A 21 2.24 -27.54 3.54
C SER A 21 0.82 -27.06 3.82
N LEU A 22 0.59 -26.38 4.95
CA LEU A 22 -0.54 -25.47 5.05
C LEU A 22 -0.15 -24.22 4.25
N ALA A 23 -0.43 -24.24 2.95
CA ALA A 23 -0.47 -23.04 2.16
C ALA A 23 -1.61 -22.17 2.74
N PHE A 24 -1.27 -21.25 3.63
CA PHE A 24 -2.18 -20.17 3.99
C PHE A 24 -2.39 -19.33 2.73
N ALA A 25 -3.52 -19.53 2.06
CA ALA A 25 -4.01 -18.51 1.14
C ALA A 25 -4.08 -17.22 1.96
N ALA A 26 -3.26 -16.22 1.62
CA ALA A 26 -3.27 -14.96 2.32
C ALA A 26 -4.67 -14.35 2.17
N ASP A 27 -5.44 -14.30 3.27
CA ASP A 27 -6.76 -13.69 3.27
C ASP A 27 -6.64 -12.24 2.79
N ARG A 28 -7.40 -11.93 1.76
CA ARG A 28 -7.48 -10.58 1.20
C ARG A 28 -8.63 -9.82 1.84
N THR A 29 -8.32 -8.71 2.52
CA THR A 29 -9.34 -7.84 3.14
C THR A 29 -9.39 -6.49 2.44
N VAL A 30 -10.59 -6.03 2.09
CA VAL A 30 -10.83 -4.71 1.49
C VAL A 30 -10.70 -3.63 2.56
N VAL A 31 -9.99 -2.55 2.23
CA VAL A 31 -9.88 -1.33 3.04
C VAL A 31 -10.66 -0.22 2.35
N ALA A 32 -11.62 0.38 3.07
CA ALA A 32 -12.50 1.41 2.53
C ALA A 32 -12.85 2.45 3.61
N PRO A 33 -11.90 3.31 4.04
CA PRO A 33 -12.14 4.30 5.08
C PRO A 33 -13.01 5.46 4.59
N LYS A 34 -13.84 5.99 5.50
CA LYS A 34 -14.62 7.22 5.22
C LYS A 34 -13.76 8.48 5.09
N LYS A 35 -12.55 8.47 5.71
CA LYS A 35 -11.58 9.58 5.70
C LYS A 35 -10.75 9.70 4.41
N ALA A 36 -10.98 8.82 3.43
CA ALA A 36 -10.41 8.93 2.09
C ALA A 36 -11.55 8.93 1.05
N PRO A 37 -11.34 9.53 -0.12
CA PRO A 37 -12.35 9.59 -1.17
C PRO A 37 -12.83 8.19 -1.55
N LYS A 38 -14.13 8.05 -1.80
CA LYS A 38 -14.68 6.78 -2.30
C LYS A 38 -14.05 6.42 -3.63
N ALA A 39 -13.91 5.12 -3.88
CA ALA A 39 -13.48 4.62 -5.18
C ALA A 39 -14.42 5.16 -6.29
N VAL A 40 -13.82 5.72 -7.34
CA VAL A 40 -14.54 6.29 -8.47
C VAL A 40 -14.74 5.28 -9.62
N GLY A 41 -14.40 4.01 -9.39
CA GLY A 41 -14.49 2.92 -10.36
C GLY A 41 -14.53 1.54 -9.69
N PRO A 42 -14.40 0.44 -10.45
CA PRO A 42 -14.48 -0.92 -9.95
C PRO A 42 -13.17 -1.37 -9.26
N TYR A 43 -12.72 -0.67 -8.22
CA TYR A 43 -11.53 -0.97 -7.43
C TYR A 43 -11.77 -0.70 -5.94
N SER A 44 -10.90 -1.23 -5.09
CA SER A 44 -10.88 -0.96 -3.64
C SER A 44 -9.90 0.18 -3.34
N GLN A 45 -10.19 1.04 -2.35
CA GLN A 45 -9.27 2.10 -1.90
C GLN A 45 -7.95 1.52 -1.39
N GLY A 46 -7.98 0.33 -0.80
CA GLY A 46 -6.82 -0.43 -0.41
C GLY A 46 -7.15 -1.90 -0.15
N ILE A 47 -6.12 -2.71 -0.06
CA ILE A 47 -6.19 -4.16 0.21
C ILE A 47 -5.16 -4.50 1.28
N VAL A 48 -5.60 -5.24 2.30
CA VAL A 48 -4.69 -5.98 3.19
C VAL A 48 -4.49 -7.38 2.61
N ALA A 49 -3.23 -7.78 2.46
CA ALA A 49 -2.84 -9.13 2.06
C ALA A 49 -1.69 -9.59 2.95
N GLY A 50 -1.95 -10.58 3.82
CA GLY A 50 -1.00 -11.01 4.85
C GLY A 50 -0.59 -9.84 5.75
N ASN A 51 0.70 -9.54 5.80
CA ASN A 51 1.26 -8.44 6.61
C ASN A 51 1.41 -7.11 5.85
N PHE A 52 0.90 -7.04 4.61
CA PHE A 52 1.02 -5.84 3.78
C PHE A 52 -0.33 -5.14 3.58
N VAL A 53 -0.25 -3.82 3.47
CA VAL A 53 -1.34 -2.94 3.07
C VAL A 53 -0.96 -2.30 1.74
N PHE A 54 -1.74 -2.58 0.71
CA PHE A 54 -1.60 -1.98 -0.62
C PHE A 54 -2.67 -0.91 -0.77
N THR A 55 -2.30 0.30 -1.15
CA THR A 55 -3.27 1.34 -1.50
C THR A 55 -3.44 1.40 -3.01
N SER A 56 -4.63 1.75 -3.46
CA SER A 56 -4.81 2.29 -4.81
C SER A 56 -4.22 3.68 -4.90
N GLY A 57 -4.03 4.19 -6.11
CA GLY A 57 -3.65 5.58 -6.35
C GLY A 57 -4.65 6.53 -5.68
N GLN A 58 -4.14 7.42 -4.87
CA GLN A 58 -4.93 8.42 -4.16
C GLN A 58 -4.87 9.73 -4.92
N LEU A 59 -6.00 10.07 -5.52
CA LEU A 59 -6.23 11.39 -6.12
C LEU A 59 -6.36 12.47 -5.02
N PRO A 60 -6.07 13.74 -5.34
CA PRO A 60 -6.16 14.85 -4.39
C PRO A 60 -7.61 15.32 -4.14
N LEU A 61 -8.53 14.38 -3.99
CA LEU A 61 -9.94 14.66 -3.72
C LEU A 61 -10.18 14.84 -2.23
N ASN A 62 -10.88 15.89 -1.86
CA ASN A 62 -11.39 16.04 -0.51
C ASN A 62 -12.48 14.95 -0.27
N PRO A 63 -12.39 14.13 0.80
CA PRO A 63 -13.32 13.02 1.01
C PRO A 63 -14.77 13.45 1.28
N ASP A 64 -14.99 14.66 1.79
CA ASP A 64 -16.31 15.16 2.15
C ASP A 64 -17.02 15.84 0.97
N THR A 65 -16.28 16.66 0.19
CA THR A 65 -16.83 17.47 -0.91
C THR A 65 -16.61 16.87 -2.29
N ASN A 66 -15.70 15.89 -2.41
CA ASN A 66 -15.28 15.26 -3.67
C ASN A 66 -14.71 16.28 -4.70
N THR A 67 -14.18 17.41 -4.22
CA THR A 67 -13.48 18.42 -5.02
C THR A 67 -11.99 18.32 -4.86
N MET A 68 -11.23 18.81 -5.84
CA MET A 68 -9.77 18.93 -5.76
C MET A 68 -9.39 20.35 -5.42
N PRO A 69 -8.40 20.57 -4.56
CA PRO A 69 -7.83 21.90 -4.35
C PRO A 69 -7.02 22.37 -5.56
N ASP A 70 -6.81 23.68 -5.68
CA ASP A 70 -5.99 24.26 -6.73
C ASP A 70 -4.49 24.18 -6.39
N GLY A 71 -3.68 23.94 -7.41
CA GLY A 71 -2.22 23.93 -7.33
C GLY A 71 -1.61 22.64 -6.81
N ILE A 72 -0.34 22.43 -7.20
CA ILE A 72 0.36 21.15 -6.95
C ILE A 72 0.62 20.92 -5.46
N GLU A 73 0.95 21.95 -4.69
CA GLU A 73 1.25 21.82 -3.27
C GLU A 73 0.02 21.38 -2.48
N ALA A 74 -1.14 21.99 -2.73
CA ALA A 74 -2.38 21.64 -2.08
C ALA A 74 -2.86 20.24 -2.51
N GLN A 75 -2.70 19.89 -3.79
CA GLN A 75 -3.02 18.58 -4.30
C GLN A 75 -2.09 17.50 -3.72
N ALA A 76 -0.78 17.75 -3.64
CA ALA A 76 0.15 16.80 -3.03
C ALA A 76 -0.19 16.54 -1.56
N LYS A 77 -0.50 17.60 -0.81
CA LYS A 77 -0.94 17.47 0.58
C LYS A 77 -2.21 16.62 0.69
N GLN A 78 -3.23 16.89 -0.10
CA GLN A 78 -4.50 16.15 -0.05
C GLN A 78 -4.32 14.68 -0.43
N SER A 79 -3.52 14.37 -1.47
CA SER A 79 -3.21 12.99 -1.85
C SER A 79 -2.48 12.23 -0.73
N LEU A 80 -1.53 12.88 -0.04
CA LEU A 80 -0.81 12.29 1.10
C LEU A 80 -1.72 12.10 2.33
N ASP A 81 -2.65 13.02 2.61
CA ASP A 81 -3.66 12.87 3.66
C ASP A 81 -4.59 11.68 3.37
N ASN A 82 -5.04 11.53 2.12
CA ASN A 82 -5.85 10.40 1.68
C ASN A 82 -5.07 9.07 1.79
N LEU A 83 -3.82 9.05 1.33
CA LEU A 83 -2.93 7.90 1.43
C LEU A 83 -2.77 7.44 2.89
N LYS A 84 -2.50 8.39 3.79
CA LYS A 84 -2.40 8.14 5.22
C LYS A 84 -3.67 7.49 5.76
N ALA A 85 -4.84 8.01 5.41
CA ALA A 85 -6.12 7.48 5.88
C ALA A 85 -6.35 6.03 5.43
N VAL A 86 -5.96 5.66 4.19
CA VAL A 86 -6.07 4.28 3.71
C VAL A 86 -5.08 3.35 4.40
N LEU A 87 -3.83 3.76 4.57
CA LEU A 87 -2.80 2.98 5.28
C LEU A 87 -3.22 2.70 6.73
N GLU A 88 -3.68 3.73 7.47
CA GLU A 88 -4.13 3.59 8.86
C GLU A 88 -5.34 2.66 8.99
N ALA A 89 -6.31 2.77 8.08
CA ALA A 89 -7.47 1.88 8.07
C ALA A 89 -7.11 0.42 7.76
N GLY A 90 -6.01 0.18 7.05
CA GLY A 90 -5.44 -1.15 6.81
C GLY A 90 -4.59 -1.70 7.97
N GLY A 91 -4.37 -0.92 9.02
CA GLY A 91 -3.51 -1.32 10.17
C GLY A 91 -2.03 -1.00 9.99
N SER A 92 -1.69 -0.15 9.00
CA SER A 92 -0.35 0.37 8.75
C SER A 92 -0.25 1.85 9.18
N SER A 93 0.77 2.55 8.69
CA SER A 93 0.95 4.00 8.88
C SER A 93 1.98 4.54 7.89
N LEU A 94 2.13 5.87 7.80
CA LEU A 94 3.22 6.49 7.03
C LEU A 94 4.60 6.02 7.51
N GLY A 95 4.80 5.86 8.82
CA GLY A 95 6.07 5.39 9.39
C GLY A 95 6.38 3.91 9.11
N LYS A 96 5.38 3.14 8.67
CA LYS A 96 5.50 1.72 8.28
C LYS A 96 5.42 1.52 6.76
N THR A 97 5.42 2.60 5.98
CA THR A 97 5.41 2.54 4.53
C THR A 97 6.77 2.08 4.01
N VAL A 98 6.79 1.13 3.09
CA VAL A 98 8.01 0.56 2.52
C VAL A 98 8.23 0.99 1.06
N LYS A 99 7.16 1.31 0.35
CA LYS A 99 7.22 1.76 -1.06
C LYS A 99 6.16 2.82 -1.31
N VAL A 100 6.52 3.85 -2.08
CA VAL A 100 5.63 4.88 -2.62
C VAL A 100 5.88 5.03 -4.12
N THR A 101 4.81 5.18 -4.89
CA THR A 101 4.89 5.64 -6.29
C THR A 101 4.13 6.96 -6.41
N ILE A 102 4.76 7.95 -7.02
CA ILE A 102 4.16 9.26 -7.32
C ILE A 102 4.06 9.40 -8.83
N PHE A 103 2.85 9.67 -9.29
CA PHE A 103 2.55 10.02 -10.67
C PHE A 103 2.31 11.52 -10.74
N LEU A 104 3.02 12.24 -11.61
CA LEU A 104 2.90 13.67 -11.82
C LEU A 104 2.39 13.96 -13.22
N LYS A 105 1.56 14.97 -13.35
CA LYS A 105 1.18 15.53 -14.64
C LYS A 105 2.34 16.28 -15.31
N ASP A 106 3.19 16.92 -14.50
CA ASP A 106 4.37 17.65 -14.94
C ASP A 106 5.53 17.40 -13.96
N LEU A 107 6.66 16.87 -14.45
CA LEU A 107 7.83 16.60 -13.63
C LEU A 107 8.56 17.88 -13.17
N ASN A 108 8.26 19.05 -13.77
CA ASN A 108 8.75 20.33 -13.27
C ASN A 108 8.24 20.67 -11.84
N ASP A 109 7.14 20.04 -11.41
CA ASP A 109 6.63 20.17 -10.04
C ASP A 109 7.36 19.28 -9.01
N PHE A 110 8.35 18.46 -9.43
CA PHE A 110 9.08 17.53 -8.56
C PHE A 110 9.66 18.18 -7.30
N GLY A 111 10.24 19.39 -7.43
CA GLY A 111 10.81 20.12 -6.29
C GLY A 111 9.75 20.45 -5.23
N LYS A 112 8.63 21.06 -5.65
CA LYS A 112 7.53 21.43 -4.76
C LYS A 112 6.89 20.20 -4.08
N VAL A 113 6.72 19.12 -4.84
CA VAL A 113 6.20 17.86 -4.29
C VAL A 113 7.15 17.27 -3.25
N ASN A 114 8.47 17.34 -3.47
CA ASN A 114 9.46 16.88 -2.50
C ASN A 114 9.40 17.65 -1.18
N GLU A 115 9.21 18.96 -1.22
CA GLU A 115 9.06 19.79 -0.01
C GLU A 115 7.87 19.32 0.82
N ILE A 116 6.70 19.15 0.19
CA ILE A 116 5.49 18.64 0.87
C ILE A 116 5.70 17.20 1.36
N TYR A 117 6.22 16.30 0.52
CA TYR A 117 6.49 14.92 0.85
C TYR A 117 7.40 14.77 2.07
N GLY A 118 8.45 15.60 2.16
CA GLY A 118 9.37 15.63 3.30
C GLY A 118 8.71 15.98 4.63
N THR A 119 7.57 16.68 4.62
CA THR A 119 6.82 16.98 5.85
C THR A 119 6.09 15.75 6.40
N TYR A 120 5.76 14.78 5.55
CA TYR A 120 5.08 13.51 5.92
C TYR A 120 6.08 12.40 6.27
N PHE A 121 7.20 12.32 5.56
CA PHE A 121 8.22 11.29 5.71
C PHE A 121 9.54 11.88 6.25
N LYS A 122 9.50 12.36 7.49
CA LYS A 122 10.62 13.09 8.14
C LYS A 122 11.81 12.19 8.52
N LYS A 123 11.54 10.91 8.83
CA LYS A 123 12.54 9.94 9.27
C LYS A 123 12.37 8.65 8.48
N ASN A 124 13.50 8.08 8.01
CA ASN A 124 13.53 6.81 7.29
C ASN A 124 12.48 6.77 6.15
N PRO A 125 12.57 7.66 5.15
CA PRO A 125 11.60 7.69 4.05
C PRO A 125 11.58 6.35 3.31
N PRO A 126 10.41 5.91 2.80
CA PRO A 126 10.29 4.66 2.05
C PRO A 126 11.01 4.74 0.70
N ALA A 127 11.28 3.57 0.11
CA ALA A 127 11.70 3.51 -1.28
C ALA A 127 10.64 4.17 -2.17
N ARG A 128 11.06 5.05 -3.10
CA ARG A 128 10.14 5.84 -3.92
C ARG A 128 10.50 5.84 -5.40
N SER A 129 9.47 5.80 -6.26
CA SER A 129 9.56 6.18 -7.66
C SER A 129 8.70 7.42 -7.90
N CYS A 130 9.14 8.32 -8.77
CA CYS A 130 8.36 9.48 -9.19
C CYS A 130 8.51 9.61 -10.71
N VAL A 131 7.39 9.66 -11.42
CA VAL A 131 7.34 9.67 -12.87
C VAL A 131 6.31 10.66 -13.39
N GLN A 132 6.58 11.25 -14.55
CA GLN A 132 5.55 11.98 -15.30
C GLN A 132 4.72 10.99 -16.10
N VAL A 133 3.41 11.21 -16.16
CA VAL A 133 2.47 10.41 -16.92
C VAL A 133 1.71 11.27 -17.94
N ALA A 134 1.16 10.62 -18.96
CA ALA A 134 0.43 11.32 -20.01
C ALA A 134 -0.84 12.02 -19.48
N ARG A 135 -1.54 11.42 -18.52
CA ARG A 135 -2.74 11.98 -17.88
C ARG A 135 -3.04 11.25 -16.57
N ILE A 136 -3.58 11.99 -15.61
CA ILE A 136 -4.09 11.45 -14.36
C ILE A 136 -5.62 11.59 -14.37
N PRO A 137 -6.38 10.64 -13.80
CA PRO A 137 -7.84 10.73 -13.76
C PRO A 137 -8.33 12.05 -13.17
N ARG A 138 -9.43 12.57 -13.71
CA ARG A 138 -10.05 13.85 -13.33
C ARG A 138 -9.13 15.06 -13.52
N ASP A 139 -8.10 14.93 -14.38
CA ASP A 139 -7.10 15.96 -14.66
C ASP A 139 -6.32 16.45 -13.44
N ALA A 140 -6.18 15.58 -12.43
CA ALA A 140 -5.36 15.84 -11.26
C ALA A 140 -3.88 16.12 -11.67
N LEU A 141 -3.18 16.89 -10.85
CA LEU A 141 -1.76 17.21 -11.06
C LEU A 141 -0.86 16.11 -10.49
N ILE A 142 -1.38 15.33 -9.54
CA ILE A 142 -0.66 14.28 -8.83
C ILE A 142 -1.58 13.13 -8.43
N GLU A 143 -1.01 11.93 -8.40
CA GLU A 143 -1.61 10.73 -7.79
C GLU A 143 -0.53 9.98 -7.03
N ILE A 144 -0.85 9.41 -5.87
CA ILE A 144 0.13 8.73 -5.02
C ILE A 144 -0.42 7.38 -4.54
N GLU A 145 0.37 6.33 -4.70
CA GLU A 145 0.10 5.00 -4.13
C GLU A 145 1.21 4.56 -3.18
N ALA A 146 0.93 3.59 -2.32
CA ALA A 146 1.91 3.05 -1.41
C ALA A 146 1.68 1.58 -1.04
N VAL A 147 2.75 0.95 -0.55
CA VAL A 147 2.74 -0.32 0.17
C VAL A 147 3.27 -0.06 1.58
N GLY A 148 2.51 -0.44 2.59
CA GLY A 148 2.91 -0.41 4.00
C GLY A 148 2.90 -1.80 4.63
N VAL A 149 3.60 -1.95 5.76
CA VAL A 149 3.50 -3.14 6.61
C VAL A 149 2.60 -2.85 7.83
N LYS A 150 1.99 -3.89 8.38
CA LYS A 150 1.12 -3.80 9.59
C LYS A 150 1.94 -3.72 10.88
#